data_1bfaeedffad1a7e833abe699d08f35f7
#
_entry.id   1bfaeedffad1a7e833abe699d08f35f7
#
_cell.length_a   1.000
_cell.length_b   1.000
_cell.length_c   1.000
_cell.angle_alpha   90.00
_cell.angle_beta   90.00
_cell.angle_gamma   90.00
#
_symmetry.space_group_name_H-M   'P 1'
#
loop_
_entity.id
_entity.type
_entity.pdbx_description
1 polymer ?
#
loop_
_entity_poly.entity_id
_entity_poly.type
_entity_poly.pdbx_seq_one_letter_code
_entity_poly.pdbx_strand_id
1 'polypeptide(L)'
;MKRIVISIALACCLCTTQAQEKTFKPFKQLDFGVTLGTTGIGFDVAMPVHEMVKLRTGFEVMPRFNYDMHFNVESFDDAGLPTGSTFDRMAEMLYGLTGFKVDQNVTMKGKPTMWNFKFLVDVYPFKNKHWHITAGFHWGPSKIAEAVNAQEDSPSLFAVGMYNHLWDCAYYDEPIMTIEGIGEVSFDDNIRQRIINMGRMGIPLGKFSHDVTDVYGVEHKKGETYYMEPNENSMVYADARANSFKPYVGFGYEGRLIKNNDKYHIGFDAGVMFWGGTPSIMTHEGIDLAKDVEDIGGKVGSYVKFVKGIKVYPVINLRITRTIF
;
A
#
# COMPACT_ATOMS: atom_id res chain seq x y z
N MET A 1 11.04 -18.42 -20.16
CA MET A 1 9.61 -18.22 -19.83
C MET A 1 8.64 -18.56 -20.99
N LYS A 2 8.89 -18.19 -22.24
CA LYS A 2 7.98 -18.53 -23.38
C LYS A 2 7.78 -20.05 -23.61
N ARG A 3 8.78 -20.90 -23.31
CA ARG A 3 8.67 -22.36 -23.52
C ARG A 3 7.81 -23.08 -22.47
N ILE A 4 7.71 -22.56 -21.25
CA ILE A 4 6.89 -23.14 -20.16
C ILE A 4 5.39 -22.88 -20.39
N VAL A 5 5.03 -21.70 -20.87
CA VAL A 5 3.63 -21.34 -21.18
C VAL A 5 3.09 -22.18 -22.35
N ILE A 6 3.91 -22.45 -23.36
CA ILE A 6 3.55 -23.30 -24.51
C ILE A 6 3.37 -24.76 -24.07
N SER A 7 4.20 -25.26 -23.14
CA SER A 7 4.08 -26.63 -22.63
C SER A 7 2.81 -26.85 -21.79
N ILE A 8 2.38 -25.85 -21.01
CA ILE A 8 1.13 -25.90 -20.25
C ILE A 8 -0.08 -25.83 -21.18
N ALA A 9 -0.04 -25.00 -22.22
CA ALA A 9 -1.10 -24.93 -23.23
C ALA A 9 -1.23 -26.23 -24.04
N LEU A 10 -0.10 -26.87 -24.39
CA LEU A 10 -0.11 -28.18 -25.10
C LEU A 10 -0.61 -29.31 -24.20
N ALA A 11 -0.29 -29.32 -22.91
CA ALA A 11 -0.79 -30.32 -21.94
C ALA A 11 -2.30 -30.25 -21.77
N CYS A 12 -2.90 -29.06 -21.85
CA CYS A 12 -4.36 -28.89 -21.84
C CYS A 12 -5.04 -29.42 -23.11
N CYS A 13 -4.35 -29.44 -24.26
CA CYS A 13 -4.92 -29.93 -25.52
C CYS A 13 -4.85 -31.45 -25.69
N LEU A 14 -4.02 -32.17 -24.90
CA LEU A 14 -3.84 -33.62 -25.04
C LEU A 14 -4.81 -34.48 -24.21
N CYS A 15 -5.69 -33.88 -23.41
CA CYS A 15 -6.70 -34.60 -22.62
C CYS A 15 -8.00 -34.91 -23.37
N THR A 16 -8.03 -34.82 -24.70
CA THR A 16 -9.21 -35.18 -25.51
C THR A 16 -9.06 -36.57 -26.08
N THR A 17 -9.18 -37.63 -25.27
CA THR A 17 -9.47 -38.97 -25.77
C THR A 17 -10.42 -39.71 -24.83
N GLN A 18 -11.65 -39.91 -25.35
CA GLN A 18 -12.63 -40.95 -25.05
C GLN A 18 -13.10 -41.13 -23.61
N ALA A 19 -14.25 -40.54 -23.31
CA ALA A 19 -15.21 -41.07 -22.34
C ALA A 19 -16.62 -40.86 -22.90
N GLN A 20 -17.43 -41.91 -22.78
CA GLN A 20 -18.82 -41.98 -23.20
C GLN A 20 -19.63 -40.72 -22.87
N GLU A 21 -20.38 -40.23 -23.86
CA GLU A 21 -21.26 -39.08 -23.83
C GLU A 21 -22.35 -39.17 -22.76
N LYS A 22 -22.06 -38.74 -21.55
CA LYS A 22 -23.07 -37.98 -20.81
C LYS A 22 -23.01 -36.58 -21.39
N THR A 23 -24.05 -36.18 -22.12
CA THR A 23 -24.15 -34.86 -22.75
C THR A 23 -23.98 -33.78 -21.68
N PHE A 24 -22.73 -33.34 -21.43
CA PHE A 24 -22.44 -32.19 -20.61
C PHE A 24 -23.08 -30.98 -21.31
N LYS A 25 -24.00 -30.33 -20.65
CA LYS A 25 -24.61 -29.10 -21.16
C LYS A 25 -23.89 -27.93 -20.51
N PRO A 26 -22.93 -27.25 -21.18
CA PRO A 26 -22.28 -26.08 -20.66
C PRO A 26 -23.31 -24.99 -20.30
N PHE A 27 -23.02 -24.17 -19.32
CA PHE A 27 -23.86 -23.03 -18.90
C PHE A 27 -25.24 -23.38 -18.30
N LYS A 28 -25.48 -24.60 -17.88
CA LYS A 28 -26.74 -25.00 -17.21
C LYS A 28 -26.75 -24.78 -15.70
N GLN A 29 -25.61 -24.52 -15.12
CA GLN A 29 -25.46 -24.30 -13.68
C GLN A 29 -24.78 -22.95 -13.45
N LEU A 30 -25.34 -22.18 -12.57
CA LEU A 30 -24.74 -20.93 -12.10
C LEU A 30 -24.62 -20.99 -10.57
N ASP A 31 -23.40 -20.88 -10.07
CA ASP A 31 -23.11 -20.85 -8.65
C ASP A 31 -22.80 -19.38 -8.26
N PHE A 32 -23.51 -18.89 -7.25
CA PHE A 32 -23.20 -17.61 -6.61
C PHE A 32 -22.49 -17.87 -5.28
N GLY A 33 -21.35 -17.25 -5.07
CA GLY A 33 -20.51 -17.43 -3.90
C GLY A 33 -20.25 -16.13 -3.14
N VAL A 34 -20.10 -16.27 -1.81
CA VAL A 34 -19.56 -15.24 -0.94
C VAL A 34 -18.23 -15.74 -0.40
N THR A 35 -17.21 -14.90 -0.42
CA THR A 35 -15.85 -15.23 0.03
C THR A 35 -15.42 -14.35 1.17
N LEU A 36 -14.69 -14.93 2.11
CA LEU A 36 -14.03 -14.23 3.23
C LEU A 36 -12.62 -14.78 3.38
N GLY A 37 -11.62 -13.91 3.40
CA GLY A 37 -10.24 -14.35 3.54
C GLY A 37 -9.23 -13.22 3.56
N THR A 38 -7.99 -13.57 3.22
CA THR A 38 -6.87 -12.62 3.23
C THR A 38 -7.00 -11.50 2.20
N THR A 39 -7.78 -11.71 1.14
CA THR A 39 -8.10 -10.68 0.12
C THR A 39 -9.30 -9.82 0.51
N GLY A 40 -9.92 -10.10 1.67
CA GLY A 40 -11.07 -9.39 2.21
C GLY A 40 -12.39 -10.14 2.05
N ILE A 41 -13.46 -9.37 1.88
CA ILE A 41 -14.82 -9.87 1.66
C ILE A 41 -15.14 -9.72 0.17
N GLY A 42 -15.73 -10.76 -0.42
CA GLY A 42 -16.07 -10.72 -1.82
C GLY A 42 -17.27 -11.57 -2.20
N PHE A 43 -17.63 -11.43 -3.44
CA PHE A 43 -18.60 -12.30 -4.09
C PHE A 43 -18.03 -12.82 -5.41
N ASP A 44 -18.47 -13.99 -5.81
CA ASP A 44 -18.14 -14.56 -7.11
C ASP A 44 -19.33 -15.29 -7.74
N VAL A 45 -19.21 -15.42 -9.03
CA VAL A 45 -20.11 -16.22 -9.87
C VAL A 45 -19.26 -17.26 -10.55
N ALA A 46 -19.66 -18.52 -10.46
CA ALA A 46 -18.95 -19.63 -11.07
C ALA A 46 -19.87 -20.40 -11.99
N MET A 47 -19.31 -20.86 -13.13
CA MET A 47 -20.07 -21.56 -14.16
C MET A 47 -19.23 -22.70 -14.73
N PRO A 48 -19.74 -23.93 -14.76
CA PRO A 48 -19.06 -25.05 -15.40
C PRO A 48 -19.11 -24.89 -16.91
N VAL A 49 -17.95 -24.87 -17.55
CA VAL A 49 -17.79 -24.81 -19.02
C VAL A 49 -17.41 -26.17 -19.61
N HIS A 50 -16.88 -27.04 -18.78
CA HIS A 50 -16.53 -28.41 -19.11
C HIS A 50 -16.76 -29.29 -17.87
N GLU A 51 -16.82 -30.61 -18.04
CA GLU A 51 -17.03 -31.55 -16.92
C GLU A 51 -16.02 -31.39 -15.77
N MET A 52 -14.79 -31.00 -16.10
CA MET A 52 -13.68 -30.78 -15.14
C MET A 52 -13.27 -29.35 -15.00
N VAL A 53 -13.96 -28.37 -15.60
CA VAL A 53 -13.54 -26.96 -15.62
C VAL A 53 -14.70 -26.05 -15.28
N LYS A 54 -14.50 -25.21 -14.25
CA LYS A 54 -15.38 -24.09 -13.92
C LYS A 54 -14.66 -22.77 -14.21
N LEU A 55 -15.35 -21.80 -14.75
CA LEU A 55 -14.93 -20.40 -14.79
C LEU A 55 -15.52 -19.69 -13.59
N ARG A 56 -14.72 -18.89 -12.92
CA ARG A 56 -15.13 -18.12 -11.76
C ARG A 56 -14.69 -16.67 -11.93
N THR A 57 -15.63 -15.74 -11.77
CA THR A 57 -15.38 -14.31 -11.80
C THR A 57 -16.02 -13.65 -10.60
N GLY A 58 -15.43 -12.57 -10.10
CA GLY A 58 -15.97 -11.92 -8.92
C GLY A 58 -15.21 -10.66 -8.53
N PHE A 59 -15.59 -10.14 -7.39
CA PHE A 59 -15.05 -8.91 -6.85
C PHE A 59 -14.78 -9.09 -5.35
N GLU A 60 -13.67 -8.53 -4.87
CA GLU A 60 -13.25 -8.59 -3.47
C GLU A 60 -12.81 -7.22 -2.99
N VAL A 61 -13.14 -6.90 -1.75
CA VAL A 61 -12.79 -5.63 -1.10
C VAL A 61 -12.18 -5.93 0.26
N MET A 62 -11.02 -5.38 0.53
CA MET A 62 -10.43 -5.41 1.86
C MET A 62 -11.19 -4.45 2.77
N PRO A 63 -11.73 -4.91 3.91
CA PRO A 63 -12.34 -4.02 4.89
C PRO A 63 -11.35 -2.96 5.35
N ARG A 64 -11.81 -1.72 5.47
CA ARG A 64 -10.98 -0.62 5.98
C ARG A 64 -10.91 -0.73 7.50
N PHE A 65 -9.71 -0.84 8.01
CA PHE A 65 -9.41 -0.72 9.45
C PHE A 65 -8.21 0.20 9.59
N ASN A 66 -8.22 1.02 10.63
CA ASN A 66 -7.11 1.93 10.91
C ASN A 66 -6.10 1.22 11.81
N TYR A 67 -4.84 1.46 11.52
CA TYR A 67 -3.72 1.05 12.34
C TYR A 67 -2.85 2.27 12.64
N ASP A 68 -2.71 2.60 13.92
CA ASP A 68 -1.99 3.80 14.35
C ASP A 68 -0.48 3.52 14.44
N MET A 69 0.30 4.38 13.81
CA MET A 69 1.76 4.41 13.85
C MET A 69 2.21 5.77 14.37
N HIS A 70 3.04 5.78 15.42
CA HIS A 70 3.53 7.00 16.05
C HIS A 70 4.93 7.32 15.57
N PHE A 71 5.17 8.60 15.27
CA PHE A 71 6.43 9.16 14.83
C PHE A 71 6.74 10.39 15.64
N ASN A 72 8.04 10.73 15.74
CA ASN A 72 8.47 11.99 16.33
C ASN A 72 8.97 12.92 15.23
N VAL A 73 8.58 14.18 15.31
CA VAL A 73 9.19 15.26 14.53
C VAL A 73 10.50 15.64 15.20
N GLU A 74 11.57 15.73 14.42
CA GLU A 74 12.89 16.14 14.86
C GLU A 74 13.36 17.34 14.04
N SER A 75 14.31 18.09 14.58
CA SER A 75 15.00 19.16 13.87
C SER A 75 16.35 18.70 13.34
N PHE A 76 16.71 19.18 12.17
CA PHE A 76 17.94 18.82 11.46
C PHE A 76 18.54 20.07 10.76
N ASP A 77 19.85 20.08 10.63
CA ASP A 77 20.58 21.11 9.90
C ASP A 77 20.56 20.86 8.38
N ASP A 78 21.21 21.73 7.63
CA ASP A 78 21.37 21.63 6.17
C ASP A 78 22.17 20.39 5.72
N ALA A 79 22.95 19.79 6.61
CA ALA A 79 23.65 18.52 6.36
C ALA A 79 22.82 17.28 6.76
N GLY A 80 21.55 17.45 7.16
CA GLY A 80 20.66 16.38 7.60
C GLY A 80 21.04 15.77 8.95
N LEU A 81 21.78 16.50 9.80
CA LEU A 81 22.17 16.04 11.13
C LEU A 81 21.20 16.57 12.19
N PRO A 82 20.78 15.73 13.16
CA PRO A 82 19.89 16.15 14.24
C PRO A 82 20.50 17.30 15.03
N THR A 83 19.76 18.41 15.21
CA THR A 83 20.19 19.58 15.98
C THR A 83 19.89 19.51 17.48
N GLY A 84 19.31 18.38 17.93
CA GLY A 84 19.06 18.09 19.35
C GLY A 84 17.89 18.86 19.95
N SER A 85 18.03 19.38 21.16
CA SER A 85 16.97 19.98 21.99
C SER A 85 16.30 21.24 21.41
N THR A 86 16.48 21.53 20.13
CA THR A 86 15.96 22.72 19.48
C THR A 86 14.43 22.65 19.27
N PHE A 87 13.84 21.42 19.20
CA PHE A 87 12.40 21.24 19.00
C PHE A 87 11.55 22.04 20.03
N ASP A 88 11.85 21.93 21.31
CA ASP A 88 11.08 22.61 22.36
C ASP A 88 11.09 24.13 22.19
N ARG A 89 12.26 24.71 21.84
CA ARG A 89 12.37 26.15 21.59
C ARG A 89 11.59 26.59 20.36
N MET A 90 11.59 25.80 19.31
CA MET A 90 10.81 26.07 18.12
C MET A 90 9.31 25.94 18.39
N ALA A 91 8.90 24.91 19.14
CA ALA A 91 7.52 24.72 19.57
C ALA A 91 7.00 25.90 20.41
N GLU A 92 7.83 26.43 21.34
CA GLU A 92 7.50 27.63 22.14
C GLU A 92 7.38 28.87 21.25
N MET A 93 8.31 29.07 20.31
CA MET A 93 8.25 30.17 19.35
C MET A 93 6.99 30.11 18.48
N LEU A 94 6.68 28.94 17.92
CA LEU A 94 5.49 28.73 17.10
C LEU A 94 4.21 28.91 17.91
N TYR A 95 4.18 28.46 19.16
CA TYR A 95 3.04 28.72 20.04
C TYR A 95 2.82 30.21 20.26
N GLY A 96 3.90 30.97 20.48
CA GLY A 96 3.84 32.43 20.62
C GLY A 96 3.34 33.16 19.36
N LEU A 97 3.63 32.62 18.17
CA LEU A 97 3.23 33.21 16.89
C LEU A 97 1.83 32.79 16.43
N THR A 98 1.47 31.52 16.63
CA THR A 98 0.26 30.91 16.03
C THR A 98 -0.84 30.63 17.02
N GLY A 99 -0.51 30.55 18.33
CA GLY A 99 -1.42 30.09 19.36
C GLY A 99 -1.65 28.56 19.35
N PHE A 100 -1.02 27.81 18.43
CA PHE A 100 -1.11 26.36 18.36
C PHE A 100 0.05 25.71 19.09
N LYS A 101 -0.27 24.75 19.96
CA LYS A 101 0.75 23.90 20.58
C LYS A 101 1.20 22.85 19.57
N VAL A 102 2.48 22.86 19.25
CA VAL A 102 3.08 21.84 18.39
C VAL A 102 3.42 20.63 19.25
N ASP A 103 2.87 19.46 18.90
CA ASP A 103 3.24 18.20 19.50
C ASP A 103 4.36 17.55 18.67
N GLN A 104 5.36 17.02 19.37
CA GLN A 104 6.44 16.27 18.73
C GLN A 104 5.94 14.95 18.14
N ASN A 105 4.87 14.38 18.71
CA ASN A 105 4.34 13.10 18.28
C ASN A 105 3.31 13.31 17.16
N VAL A 106 3.55 12.67 16.04
CA VAL A 106 2.61 12.59 14.90
C VAL A 106 2.12 11.16 14.77
N THR A 107 0.79 11.00 14.72
CA THR A 107 0.16 9.71 14.50
C THR A 107 -0.21 9.55 13.03
N MET A 108 0.37 8.55 12.36
CA MET A 108 -0.06 8.15 11.03
C MET A 108 -1.06 7.00 11.11
N LYS A 109 -2.19 7.13 10.45
CA LYS A 109 -3.24 6.12 10.34
C LYS A 109 -3.06 5.31 9.05
N GLY A 110 -2.56 4.08 9.21
CA GLY A 110 -2.45 3.13 8.12
C GLY A 110 -3.78 2.44 7.86
N LYS A 111 -4.20 2.33 6.60
CA LYS A 111 -5.43 1.61 6.22
C LYS A 111 -5.26 0.88 4.89
N PRO A 112 -5.78 -0.36 4.75
CA PRO A 112 -5.82 -1.04 3.47
C PRO A 112 -6.83 -0.37 2.55
N THR A 113 -6.48 -0.30 1.25
CA THR A 113 -7.33 0.29 0.20
C THR A 113 -7.58 -0.69 -0.94
N MET A 114 -7.10 -1.93 -0.78
CA MET A 114 -7.12 -2.95 -1.83
C MET A 114 -8.54 -3.41 -2.15
N TRP A 115 -8.86 -3.43 -3.42
CA TRP A 115 -9.98 -4.17 -3.99
C TRP A 115 -9.52 -4.89 -5.26
N ASN A 116 -10.14 -6.01 -5.61
CA ASN A 116 -9.76 -6.75 -6.79
C ASN A 116 -11.00 -7.31 -7.50
N PHE A 117 -11.01 -7.16 -8.81
CA PHE A 117 -11.74 -8.03 -9.70
C PHE A 117 -10.92 -9.31 -9.88
N LYS A 118 -11.56 -10.48 -9.91
CA LYS A 118 -10.90 -11.76 -10.13
C LYS A 118 -11.51 -12.49 -11.32
N PHE A 119 -10.63 -13.15 -12.10
CA PHE A 119 -11.01 -14.09 -13.13
C PHE A 119 -10.17 -15.35 -12.97
N LEU A 120 -10.81 -16.45 -12.65
CA LEU A 120 -10.18 -17.70 -12.24
C LEU A 120 -10.74 -18.85 -13.05
N VAL A 121 -9.90 -19.85 -13.29
CA VAL A 121 -10.24 -21.11 -13.92
C VAL A 121 -9.94 -22.20 -12.90
N ASP A 122 -10.97 -22.92 -12.48
CA ASP A 122 -10.87 -24.07 -11.56
C ASP A 122 -10.89 -25.35 -12.36
N VAL A 123 -9.85 -26.17 -12.21
CA VAL A 123 -9.74 -27.49 -12.87
C VAL A 123 -9.87 -28.57 -11.80
N TYR A 124 -10.82 -29.49 -11.99
CA TYR A 124 -11.13 -30.59 -11.09
C TYR A 124 -10.53 -31.90 -11.62
N PRO A 125 -9.30 -32.28 -11.18
CA PRO A 125 -8.60 -33.45 -11.75
C PRO A 125 -9.16 -34.79 -11.28
N PHE A 126 -9.96 -34.80 -10.20
CA PHE A 126 -10.49 -36.03 -9.61
C PHE A 126 -11.98 -36.24 -9.92
N LYS A 127 -12.39 -37.49 -10.08
CA LYS A 127 -13.80 -37.86 -10.37
C LYS A 127 -14.78 -37.39 -9.29
N ASN A 128 -14.34 -37.27 -8.03
CA ASN A 128 -15.17 -36.80 -6.91
C ASN A 128 -15.46 -35.30 -6.95
N LYS A 129 -14.75 -34.52 -7.81
CA LYS A 129 -14.92 -33.08 -8.03
C LYS A 129 -14.89 -32.22 -6.75
N HIS A 130 -14.18 -32.66 -5.72
CA HIS A 130 -14.02 -31.90 -4.49
C HIS A 130 -12.77 -31.00 -4.53
N TRP A 131 -11.66 -31.55 -5.00
CA TRP A 131 -10.41 -30.81 -5.10
C TRP A 131 -10.26 -30.17 -6.47
N HIS A 132 -9.80 -28.93 -6.49
CA HIS A 132 -9.52 -28.22 -7.73
C HIS A 132 -8.17 -27.51 -7.64
N ILE A 133 -7.55 -27.32 -8.79
CA ILE A 133 -6.40 -26.45 -9.01
C ILE A 133 -6.96 -25.21 -9.69
N THR A 134 -6.54 -24.04 -9.21
CA THR A 134 -7.02 -22.76 -9.70
C THR A 134 -5.87 -21.99 -10.33
N ALA A 135 -6.09 -21.41 -11.50
CA ALA A 135 -5.20 -20.46 -12.12
C ALA A 135 -6.01 -19.28 -12.67
N GLY A 136 -5.40 -18.11 -12.70
CA GLY A 136 -6.07 -16.92 -13.21
C GLY A 136 -5.38 -15.64 -12.80
N PHE A 137 -6.14 -14.60 -12.59
CA PHE A 137 -5.61 -13.31 -12.14
C PHE A 137 -6.61 -12.55 -11.29
N HIS A 138 -6.04 -11.65 -10.49
CA HIS A 138 -6.73 -10.56 -9.83
C HIS A 138 -6.30 -9.25 -10.50
N TRP A 139 -7.24 -8.33 -10.65
CA TRP A 139 -6.97 -7.00 -11.19
C TRP A 139 -7.61 -5.95 -10.29
N GLY A 140 -6.83 -4.92 -9.94
CA GLY A 140 -7.28 -3.86 -9.03
C GLY A 140 -6.30 -2.69 -9.01
N PRO A 141 -6.50 -1.71 -8.13
CA PRO A 141 -5.61 -0.56 -8.05
C PRO A 141 -4.19 -0.99 -7.71
N SER A 142 -3.23 -0.19 -8.13
CA SER A 142 -1.83 -0.35 -7.72
C SER A 142 -1.64 0.00 -6.24
N LYS A 143 -2.38 0.96 -5.70
CA LYS A 143 -2.40 1.34 -4.29
C LYS A 143 -3.15 0.28 -3.48
N ILE A 144 -2.42 -0.42 -2.60
CA ILE A 144 -2.95 -1.52 -1.78
C ILE A 144 -3.19 -1.12 -0.33
N ALA A 145 -2.45 -0.14 0.16
CA ALA A 145 -2.64 0.49 1.46
C ALA A 145 -2.16 1.94 1.42
N GLU A 146 -2.63 2.75 2.36
CA GLU A 146 -2.15 4.11 2.56
C GLU A 146 -1.92 4.37 4.05
N ALA A 147 -0.98 5.23 4.36
CA ALA A 147 -0.75 5.79 5.68
C ALA A 147 -0.80 7.31 5.57
N VAL A 148 -1.66 7.95 6.36
CA VAL A 148 -1.87 9.42 6.36
C VAL A 148 -1.87 9.90 7.79
N ASN A 149 -1.34 11.09 8.07
CA ASN A 149 -1.39 11.66 9.42
C ASN A 149 -2.83 11.76 9.97
N ALA A 150 -2.95 11.62 11.26
CA ALA A 150 -4.22 11.84 11.96
C ALA A 150 -4.66 13.31 11.79
N GLN A 151 -5.97 13.54 11.71
CA GLN A 151 -6.50 14.89 11.54
C GLN A 151 -6.18 15.77 12.76
N GLU A 152 -6.07 15.16 13.93
CA GLU A 152 -5.72 15.81 15.19
C GLU A 152 -4.31 16.44 15.14
N ASP A 153 -3.39 15.87 14.34
CA ASP A 153 -2.01 16.34 14.20
C ASP A 153 -1.81 17.40 13.12
N SER A 154 -2.86 17.69 12.33
CA SER A 154 -2.79 18.68 11.24
C SER A 154 -2.36 20.08 11.72
N PRO A 155 -2.78 20.61 12.89
CA PRO A 155 -2.28 21.90 13.38
C PRO A 155 -0.78 21.90 13.66
N SER A 156 -0.23 20.81 14.24
CA SER A 156 1.21 20.65 14.48
C SER A 156 1.99 20.61 13.18
N LEU A 157 1.52 19.82 12.20
CA LEU A 157 2.15 19.73 10.88
C LEU A 157 2.08 21.04 10.10
N PHE A 158 0.97 21.78 10.23
CA PHE A 158 0.85 23.12 9.67
C PHE A 158 1.90 24.08 10.24
N ALA A 159 2.08 24.06 11.57
CA ALA A 159 3.10 24.88 12.23
C ALA A 159 4.52 24.49 11.82
N VAL A 160 4.80 23.18 11.67
CA VAL A 160 6.07 22.67 11.13
C VAL A 160 6.30 23.16 9.70
N GLY A 161 5.29 23.07 8.83
CA GLY A 161 5.38 23.55 7.44
C GLY A 161 5.62 25.07 7.36
N MET A 162 4.91 25.87 8.18
CA MET A 162 5.16 27.30 8.30
C MET A 162 6.59 27.61 8.76
N TYR A 163 7.07 26.87 9.76
CA TYR A 163 8.43 27.05 10.24
C TYR A 163 9.47 26.73 9.16
N ASN A 164 9.30 25.62 8.44
CA ASN A 164 10.19 25.23 7.35
C ASN A 164 10.22 26.30 6.25
N HIS A 165 9.07 26.89 5.91
CA HIS A 165 9.01 28.03 4.99
C HIS A 165 9.81 29.24 5.50
N LEU A 166 9.70 29.59 6.80
CA LEU A 166 10.51 30.65 7.40
C LEU A 166 12.00 30.31 7.36
N TRP A 167 12.37 29.06 7.57
CA TRP A 167 13.75 28.61 7.46
C TRP A 167 14.27 28.76 6.02
N ASP A 168 13.45 28.41 4.99
CA ASP A 168 13.80 28.57 3.58
C ASP A 168 14.03 30.05 3.25
N CYS A 169 13.13 30.95 3.67
CA CYS A 169 13.32 32.40 3.51
C CYS A 169 14.62 32.89 4.15
N ALA A 170 14.97 32.36 5.34
CA ALA A 170 16.21 32.71 6.01
C ALA A 170 17.44 32.16 5.27
N TYR A 171 17.39 30.92 4.79
CA TYR A 171 18.52 30.23 4.16
C TYR A 171 18.83 30.79 2.77
N TYR A 172 17.80 31.01 1.95
CA TYR A 172 17.94 31.51 0.57
C TYR A 172 17.95 33.04 0.47
N ASP A 173 17.84 33.75 1.60
CA ASP A 173 17.77 35.22 1.65
C ASP A 173 16.56 35.80 0.89
N GLU A 174 15.44 35.11 1.03
CA GLU A 174 14.17 35.49 0.40
C GLU A 174 13.27 36.28 1.36
N PRO A 175 12.40 37.18 0.86
CA PRO A 175 11.46 37.89 1.70
C PRO A 175 10.43 36.91 2.30
N ILE A 176 10.08 37.10 3.56
CA ILE A 176 9.03 36.31 4.26
C ILE A 176 7.67 36.57 3.61
N MET A 177 7.40 37.82 3.28
CA MET A 177 6.17 38.26 2.62
C MET A 177 6.37 39.61 1.97
N THR A 178 5.54 39.89 0.96
CA THR A 178 5.43 41.22 0.37
C THR A 178 4.11 41.85 0.80
N ILE A 179 4.14 43.01 1.44
CA ILE A 179 2.95 43.75 1.88
C ILE A 179 2.72 44.92 0.91
N GLU A 180 1.53 45.00 0.31
CA GLU A 180 1.18 46.03 -0.59
C GLU A 180 1.27 47.44 0.10
N GLY A 181 2.04 48.35 -0.47
CA GLY A 181 2.28 49.69 0.06
C GLY A 181 3.40 49.80 1.12
N ILE A 182 3.96 48.67 1.61
CA ILE A 182 5.07 48.66 2.56
C ILE A 182 6.34 48.11 1.90
N GLY A 183 6.19 47.10 1.03
CA GLY A 183 7.30 46.40 0.36
C GLY A 183 7.58 45.04 0.94
N GLU A 184 8.80 44.55 0.69
CA GLU A 184 9.27 43.23 1.13
C GLU A 184 9.66 43.25 2.60
N VAL A 185 9.22 42.25 3.34
CA VAL A 185 9.59 42.01 4.75
C VAL A 185 10.56 40.84 4.81
N SER A 186 11.79 41.09 5.23
CA SER A 186 12.85 40.09 5.36
C SER A 186 13.35 40.04 6.81
N PHE A 187 14.07 38.97 7.16
CA PHE A 187 14.74 38.85 8.43
C PHE A 187 15.96 39.81 8.50
N ASP A 188 16.23 40.34 9.69
CA ASP A 188 17.54 40.92 9.97
C ASP A 188 18.61 39.81 10.06
N ASP A 189 19.88 40.14 9.80
CA ASP A 189 20.97 39.16 9.74
C ASP A 189 21.11 38.32 11.00
N ASN A 190 20.86 38.89 12.20
CA ASN A 190 20.96 38.16 13.45
C ASN A 190 19.84 37.15 13.62
N ILE A 191 18.63 37.54 13.29
CA ILE A 191 17.43 36.64 13.33
C ILE A 191 17.58 35.55 12.28
N ARG A 192 17.99 35.94 11.07
CA ARG A 192 18.24 35.01 9.96
C ARG A 192 19.22 33.90 10.36
N GLN A 193 20.40 34.29 10.87
CA GLN A 193 21.42 33.30 11.28
C GLN A 193 20.92 32.40 12.42
N ARG A 194 20.13 32.93 13.34
CA ARG A 194 19.54 32.11 14.41
C ARG A 194 18.57 31.09 13.91
N ILE A 195 17.71 31.44 12.93
CA ILE A 195 16.76 30.51 12.30
C ILE A 195 17.52 29.43 11.54
N ILE A 196 18.52 29.78 10.72
CA ILE A 196 19.37 28.82 10.00
C ILE A 196 20.01 27.82 10.97
N ASN A 197 20.58 28.30 12.08
CA ASN A 197 21.22 27.44 13.08
C ASN A 197 20.26 26.54 13.87
N MET A 198 18.96 26.84 13.84
CA MET A 198 17.94 25.99 14.46
C MET A 198 17.58 24.77 13.57
N GLY A 199 17.86 24.83 12.25
CA GLY A 199 17.59 23.77 11.29
C GLY A 199 16.12 23.68 10.88
N ARG A 200 15.82 22.73 10.00
CA ARG A 200 14.47 22.38 9.54
C ARG A 200 13.82 21.35 10.48
N MET A 201 12.54 21.13 10.31
CA MET A 201 11.78 20.10 11.04
C MET A 201 11.22 19.04 10.09
N GLY A 202 11.32 17.78 10.48
CA GLY A 202 10.77 16.66 9.72
C GLY A 202 10.72 15.37 10.51
N ILE A 203 10.18 14.32 9.90
CA ILE A 203 10.09 12.98 10.47
C ILE A 203 11.27 12.14 9.94
N PRO A 204 12.23 11.74 10.76
CA PRO A 204 13.36 10.93 10.32
C PRO A 204 12.90 9.52 9.93
N LEU A 205 13.19 9.09 8.70
CA LEU A 205 12.79 7.79 8.16
C LEU A 205 13.95 6.87 7.77
N GLY A 206 15.20 7.26 8.02
CA GLY A 206 16.37 6.46 7.68
C GLY A 206 17.38 7.23 6.83
N LYS A 207 18.19 6.53 6.04
CA LYS A 207 19.23 7.12 5.19
C LYS A 207 19.03 6.74 3.73
N PHE A 208 19.36 7.65 2.81
CA PHE A 208 19.34 7.33 1.39
C PHE A 208 20.38 6.27 1.04
N SER A 209 19.97 5.21 0.35
CA SER A 209 20.83 4.10 -0.08
C SER A 209 21.67 4.43 -1.32
N HIS A 210 21.24 5.43 -2.08
CA HIS A 210 21.87 5.96 -3.28
C HIS A 210 21.40 7.41 -3.51
N ASP A 211 21.98 8.09 -4.48
CA ASP A 211 21.55 9.44 -4.85
C ASP A 211 20.15 9.39 -5.47
N VAL A 212 19.22 10.23 -4.98
CA VAL A 212 17.82 10.28 -5.38
C VAL A 212 17.41 11.72 -5.61
N THR A 213 16.54 11.96 -6.58
CA THR A 213 15.87 13.26 -6.76
C THR A 213 14.39 13.09 -6.42
N ASP A 214 13.87 13.93 -5.56
CA ASP A 214 12.47 13.93 -5.16
C ASP A 214 11.55 14.55 -6.25
N VAL A 215 10.24 14.58 -5.99
CA VAL A 215 9.26 15.14 -6.95
C VAL A 215 9.36 16.67 -7.07
N TYR A 216 10.02 17.34 -6.14
CA TYR A 216 10.24 18.79 -6.15
C TYR A 216 11.54 19.17 -6.87
N GLY A 217 12.34 18.18 -7.29
CA GLY A 217 13.61 18.38 -7.97
C GLY A 217 14.81 18.55 -7.04
N VAL A 218 14.66 18.28 -5.74
CA VAL A 218 15.75 18.34 -4.76
C VAL A 218 16.59 17.05 -4.86
N GLU A 219 17.89 17.20 -5.00
CA GLU A 219 18.84 16.10 -5.01
C GLU A 219 19.29 15.72 -3.60
N HIS A 220 19.05 14.46 -3.22
CA HIS A 220 19.50 13.87 -1.97
C HIS A 220 20.68 12.92 -2.24
N LYS A 221 21.71 12.98 -1.39
CA LYS A 221 22.92 12.17 -1.56
C LYS A 221 22.86 10.90 -0.73
N LYS A 222 23.54 9.87 -1.22
CA LYS A 222 23.71 8.62 -0.50
C LYS A 222 24.27 8.86 0.91
N GLY A 223 23.62 8.24 1.92
CA GLY A 223 24.00 8.33 3.32
C GLY A 223 23.43 9.53 4.07
N GLU A 224 22.82 10.48 3.38
CA GLU A 224 22.05 11.57 3.96
C GLU A 224 20.81 11.02 4.67
N THR A 225 20.43 11.63 5.80
CA THR A 225 19.21 11.22 6.51
C THR A 225 17.99 11.75 5.78
N TYR A 226 17.04 10.86 5.51
CA TYR A 226 15.76 11.25 4.94
C TYR A 226 14.80 11.73 6.03
N TYR A 227 14.39 12.98 5.94
CA TYR A 227 13.35 13.59 6.76
C TYR A 227 12.12 13.85 5.90
N MET A 228 11.00 13.24 6.26
CA MET A 228 9.73 13.52 5.60
C MET A 228 9.12 14.78 6.19
N GLU A 229 8.93 15.80 5.36
CA GLU A 229 8.35 17.08 5.74
C GLU A 229 6.86 17.15 5.40
N PRO A 230 6.04 17.99 6.06
CA PRO A 230 4.66 18.21 5.66
C PRO A 230 4.58 18.88 4.29
N ASN A 231 3.66 18.44 3.46
CA ASN A 231 3.37 19.09 2.18
C ASN A 231 2.60 20.42 2.37
N GLU A 232 2.31 21.13 1.27
CA GLU A 232 1.56 22.40 1.27
C GLU A 232 0.18 22.32 1.96
N ASN A 233 -0.42 21.13 2.05
CA ASN A 233 -1.68 20.88 2.74
C ASN A 233 -1.49 20.46 4.19
N SER A 234 -0.29 20.61 4.76
CA SER A 234 0.06 20.19 6.13
C SER A 234 -0.17 18.69 6.36
N MET A 235 0.10 17.88 5.36
CA MET A 235 -0.09 16.43 5.40
C MET A 235 1.22 15.70 5.14
N VAL A 236 1.39 14.59 5.85
CA VAL A 236 2.39 13.56 5.56
C VAL A 236 1.68 12.26 5.21
N TYR A 237 2.06 11.63 4.10
CA TYR A 237 1.46 10.36 3.70
C TYR A 237 2.42 9.48 2.91
N ALA A 238 2.16 8.19 2.97
CA ALA A 238 2.84 7.18 2.17
C ALA A 238 1.85 6.13 1.66
N ASP A 239 2.07 5.66 0.44
CA ASP A 239 1.25 4.67 -0.25
C ASP A 239 2.02 3.37 -0.48
N ALA A 240 1.50 2.26 0.00
CA ALA A 240 1.99 0.95 -0.42
C ALA A 240 1.39 0.58 -1.78
N ARG A 241 2.25 0.25 -2.75
CA ARG A 241 1.84 -0.02 -4.13
C ARG A 241 2.38 -1.35 -4.64
N ALA A 242 1.55 -2.06 -5.41
CA ALA A 242 1.88 -3.29 -6.11
C ALA A 242 1.33 -3.22 -7.54
N ASN A 243 1.62 -4.21 -8.39
CA ASN A 243 1.07 -4.23 -9.74
C ASN A 243 -0.47 -4.35 -9.73
N SER A 244 -1.14 -3.67 -10.65
CA SER A 244 -2.59 -3.77 -10.84
C SER A 244 -3.01 -5.15 -11.32
N PHE A 245 -2.25 -5.74 -12.23
CA PHE A 245 -2.46 -7.11 -12.71
C PHE A 245 -1.66 -8.08 -11.85
N LYS A 246 -2.35 -9.03 -11.22
CA LYS A 246 -1.82 -9.94 -10.21
C LYS A 246 -2.16 -11.39 -10.60
N PRO A 247 -1.29 -12.09 -11.33
CA PRO A 247 -1.46 -13.52 -11.60
C PRO A 247 -1.66 -14.31 -10.30
N TYR A 248 -2.50 -15.33 -10.37
CA TYR A 248 -2.84 -16.20 -9.24
C TYR A 248 -2.71 -17.66 -9.61
N VAL A 249 -2.21 -18.46 -8.71
CA VAL A 249 -2.25 -19.92 -8.75
C VAL A 249 -2.53 -20.45 -7.35
N GLY A 250 -3.37 -21.46 -7.27
CA GLY A 250 -3.77 -22.05 -6.01
C GLY A 250 -4.45 -23.40 -6.18
N PHE A 251 -4.94 -23.88 -5.08
CA PHE A 251 -5.77 -25.08 -5.00
C PHE A 251 -6.89 -24.84 -4.01
N GLY A 252 -7.93 -25.64 -4.11
CA GLY A 252 -9.04 -25.54 -3.18
C GLY A 252 -9.79 -26.84 -3.04
N TYR A 253 -10.68 -26.83 -2.10
CA TYR A 253 -11.60 -27.91 -1.82
C TYR A 253 -13.02 -27.37 -1.74
N GLU A 254 -13.97 -28.07 -2.34
CA GLU A 254 -15.39 -27.74 -2.28
C GLU A 254 -16.19 -28.99 -1.88
N GLY A 255 -17.05 -28.84 -0.90
CA GLY A 255 -17.92 -29.88 -0.40
C GLY A 255 -19.33 -29.38 -0.13
N ARG A 256 -20.28 -30.29 0.07
CA ARG A 256 -21.66 -29.92 0.42
C ARG A 256 -21.70 -29.32 1.82
N LEU A 257 -22.36 -28.18 1.97
CA LEU A 257 -22.59 -27.55 3.27
C LEU A 257 -23.69 -28.28 4.04
N ILE A 258 -24.73 -28.76 3.35
CA ILE A 258 -25.88 -29.44 3.94
C ILE A 258 -25.97 -30.84 3.34
N LYS A 259 -26.00 -31.89 4.20
CA LYS A 259 -25.88 -33.29 3.81
C LYS A 259 -26.89 -33.77 2.73
N ASN A 260 -28.10 -33.21 2.72
CA ASN A 260 -29.18 -33.60 1.82
C ASN A 260 -29.56 -32.47 0.84
N ASN A 261 -28.73 -31.47 0.64
CA ASN A 261 -29.02 -30.36 -0.24
C ASN A 261 -27.80 -30.03 -1.10
N ASP A 262 -27.90 -30.32 -2.39
CA ASP A 262 -26.85 -30.10 -3.38
C ASP A 262 -26.77 -28.63 -3.86
N LYS A 263 -27.62 -27.75 -3.31
CA LYS A 263 -27.61 -26.33 -3.70
C LYS A 263 -26.60 -25.50 -2.92
N TYR A 264 -26.17 -25.96 -1.74
CA TYR A 264 -25.26 -25.19 -0.89
C TYR A 264 -23.95 -25.94 -0.69
N HIS A 265 -22.86 -25.24 -1.00
CA HIS A 265 -21.50 -25.76 -0.84
C HIS A 265 -20.66 -24.85 0.04
N ILE A 266 -19.70 -25.44 0.70
CA ILE A 266 -18.64 -24.73 1.42
C ILE A 266 -17.31 -25.18 0.84
N GLY A 267 -16.39 -24.25 0.69
CA GLY A 267 -15.07 -24.52 0.17
C GLY A 267 -14.01 -23.60 0.77
N PHE A 268 -12.78 -23.98 0.58
CA PHE A 268 -11.65 -23.10 0.82
C PHE A 268 -10.74 -23.07 -0.40
N ASP A 269 -10.12 -21.94 -0.61
CA ASP A 269 -9.07 -21.73 -1.61
C ASP A 269 -7.79 -21.31 -0.90
N ALA A 270 -6.66 -21.90 -1.27
CA ALA A 270 -5.34 -21.52 -0.81
C ALA A 270 -4.40 -21.39 -2.00
N GLY A 271 -3.64 -20.29 -2.04
CA GLY A 271 -2.76 -20.03 -3.17
C GLY A 271 -1.89 -18.81 -2.98
N VAL A 272 -1.28 -18.39 -4.06
CA VAL A 272 -0.40 -17.23 -4.10
C VAL A 272 -0.78 -16.29 -5.24
N MET A 273 -0.81 -15.02 -4.94
CA MET A 273 -1.03 -13.92 -5.87
C MET A 273 0.30 -13.20 -6.09
N PHE A 274 0.72 -13.08 -7.33
CA PHE A 274 1.98 -12.45 -7.72
C PHE A 274 1.72 -10.97 -8.01
N TRP A 275 2.28 -10.09 -7.23
CA TRP A 275 2.13 -8.65 -7.46
C TRP A 275 3.28 -7.97 -8.17
N GLY A 276 4.12 -8.78 -8.84
CA GLY A 276 5.14 -8.27 -9.79
C GLY A 276 6.47 -7.89 -9.18
N GLY A 277 6.74 -8.34 -7.97
CA GLY A 277 7.98 -8.09 -7.24
C GLY A 277 7.75 -7.55 -5.84
N THR A 278 8.74 -6.89 -5.28
CA THR A 278 8.63 -6.20 -3.99
C THR A 278 7.70 -5.00 -4.13
N PRO A 279 6.66 -4.86 -3.32
CA PRO A 279 5.84 -3.66 -3.29
C PRO A 279 6.68 -2.42 -2.97
N SER A 280 6.32 -1.27 -3.53
CA SER A 280 6.91 0.02 -3.19
C SER A 280 6.13 0.69 -2.06
N ILE A 281 6.81 1.54 -1.29
CA ILE A 281 6.20 2.39 -0.27
C ILE A 281 6.58 3.82 -0.61
N MET A 282 5.71 4.47 -1.39
CA MET A 282 5.94 5.81 -1.93
C MET A 282 5.47 6.87 -0.97
N THR A 283 6.36 7.75 -0.52
CA THR A 283 5.99 8.96 0.21
C THR A 283 5.41 10.02 -0.74
N HIS A 284 4.79 11.05 -0.20
CA HIS A 284 4.26 12.16 -1.00
C HIS A 284 5.36 12.97 -1.71
N GLU A 285 6.60 12.88 -1.24
CA GLU A 285 7.79 13.47 -1.87
C GLU A 285 8.35 12.59 -3.00
N GLY A 286 7.72 11.43 -3.28
CA GLY A 286 8.13 10.51 -4.34
C GLY A 286 9.28 9.59 -3.99
N ILE A 287 9.66 9.50 -2.73
CA ILE A 287 10.72 8.61 -2.24
C ILE A 287 10.11 7.22 -1.94
N ASP A 288 10.73 6.17 -2.48
CA ASP A 288 10.34 4.78 -2.21
C ASP A 288 11.10 4.25 -0.99
N LEU A 289 10.45 4.23 0.18
CA LEU A 289 11.05 3.71 1.42
C LEU A 289 11.52 2.26 1.30
N ALA A 290 11.01 1.52 0.33
CA ALA A 290 11.41 0.14 0.11
C ALA A 290 12.69 0.00 -0.72
N LYS A 291 13.07 1.01 -1.51
CA LYS A 291 14.22 0.94 -2.42
C LYS A 291 15.27 2.00 -2.13
N ASP A 292 14.81 3.24 -1.87
CA ASP A 292 15.66 4.40 -1.84
C ASP A 292 16.21 4.68 -0.43
N VAL A 293 15.60 4.06 0.61
CA VAL A 293 15.95 4.32 2.01
C VAL A 293 16.37 3.02 2.71
N GLU A 294 17.45 3.12 3.48
CA GLU A 294 17.97 2.07 4.35
C GLU A 294 18.01 2.55 5.82
N ASP A 295 18.30 1.64 6.75
CA ASP A 295 18.42 1.91 8.18
C ASP A 295 17.17 2.57 8.81
N ILE A 296 15.99 2.29 8.26
CA ILE A 296 14.73 2.78 8.81
C ILE A 296 14.52 2.19 10.20
N GLY A 297 14.49 3.04 11.21
CA GLY A 297 14.35 2.66 12.61
C GLY A 297 12.92 2.30 13.03
N GLY A 298 12.78 1.81 14.27
CA GLY A 298 11.50 1.64 14.95
C GLY A 298 10.51 0.70 14.29
N LYS A 299 9.23 0.95 14.52
CA LYS A 299 8.12 0.14 13.95
C LYS A 299 8.04 0.27 12.44
N VAL A 300 8.33 1.45 11.90
CA VAL A 300 8.31 1.71 10.45
C VAL A 300 9.28 0.80 9.72
N GLY A 301 10.53 0.73 10.20
CA GLY A 301 11.53 -0.17 9.64
C GLY A 301 11.06 -1.64 9.65
N SER A 302 10.34 -2.06 10.69
CA SER A 302 9.74 -3.38 10.75
C SER A 302 8.67 -3.59 9.68
N TYR A 303 7.79 -2.59 9.44
CA TYR A 303 6.78 -2.66 8.37
C TYR A 303 7.41 -2.62 6.99
N VAL A 304 8.39 -1.76 6.74
CA VAL A 304 9.10 -1.69 5.47
C VAL A 304 9.81 -3.03 5.20
N LYS A 305 10.47 -3.62 6.20
CA LYS A 305 11.08 -4.96 6.08
C LYS A 305 10.06 -6.04 5.79
N PHE A 306 8.90 -6.00 6.47
CA PHE A 306 7.81 -6.95 6.22
C PHE A 306 7.31 -6.82 4.77
N VAL A 307 7.01 -5.62 4.29
CA VAL A 307 6.57 -5.37 2.91
C VAL A 307 7.64 -5.80 1.90
N LYS A 308 8.92 -5.49 2.16
CA LYS A 308 10.05 -5.96 1.34
C LYS A 308 10.15 -7.48 1.24
N GLY A 309 9.79 -8.19 2.30
CA GLY A 309 9.81 -9.66 2.36
C GLY A 309 8.69 -10.32 1.55
N ILE A 310 7.60 -9.62 1.29
CA ILE A 310 6.42 -10.19 0.62
C ILE A 310 6.54 -10.01 -0.90
N LYS A 311 7.22 -10.92 -1.58
CA LYS A 311 7.29 -10.95 -3.05
C LYS A 311 6.03 -11.51 -3.69
N VAL A 312 5.27 -12.28 -2.94
CA VAL A 312 4.00 -12.90 -3.35
C VAL A 312 3.00 -12.78 -2.20
N TYR A 313 1.74 -12.55 -2.50
CA TYR A 313 0.70 -12.43 -1.50
C TYR A 313 0.02 -13.77 -1.24
N PRO A 314 0.04 -14.30 0.00
CA PRO A 314 -0.67 -15.52 0.33
C PRO A 314 -2.19 -15.28 0.32
N VAL A 315 -2.91 -16.08 -0.45
CA VAL A 315 -4.38 -16.02 -0.53
C VAL A 315 -4.94 -17.24 0.16
N ILE A 316 -5.74 -17.01 1.19
CA ILE A 316 -6.51 -18.04 1.89
C ILE A 316 -7.93 -17.50 2.02
N ASN A 317 -8.88 -18.15 1.36
CA ASN A 317 -10.27 -17.75 1.34
C ASN A 317 -11.18 -18.90 1.74
N LEU A 318 -12.16 -18.62 2.58
CA LEU A 318 -13.33 -19.46 2.82
C LEU A 318 -14.44 -19.00 1.88
N ARG A 319 -15.15 -19.94 1.25
CA ARG A 319 -16.21 -19.68 0.28
C ARG A 319 -17.47 -20.45 0.63
N ILE A 320 -18.61 -19.76 0.60
CA ILE A 320 -19.93 -20.38 0.68
C ILE A 320 -20.63 -20.08 -0.64
N THR A 321 -21.09 -21.12 -1.32
CA THR A 321 -21.74 -21.00 -2.63
C THR A 321 -23.14 -21.56 -2.61
N ARG A 322 -24.00 -20.96 -3.44
CA ARG A 322 -25.35 -21.45 -3.74
C ARG A 322 -25.50 -21.62 -5.23
N THR A 323 -25.90 -22.81 -5.64
CA THR A 323 -26.34 -23.09 -7.02
C THR A 323 -27.71 -22.50 -7.22
N ILE A 324 -27.87 -21.66 -8.26
CA ILE A 324 -29.13 -20.95 -8.58
C ILE A 324 -29.99 -21.77 -9.55
N PHE A 325 -29.40 -22.34 -10.60
CA PHE A 325 -30.03 -23.20 -11.59
C PHE A 325 -29.05 -24.15 -12.23
#